data_7cdc007b653a0e3a6f8db64de8dd26f3
#
_entry.id   7cdc007b653a0e3a6f8db64de8dd26f3
#
_cell.length_a   1.000
_cell.length_b   1.000
_cell.length_c   1.000
_cell.angle_alpha   90.00
_cell.angle_beta   90.00
_cell.angle_gamma   90.00
#
_symmetry.space_group_name_H-M   'P 1'
#
loop_
_entity.id
_entity.type
_entity.pdbx_description
1 polymer ?
#
loop_
_entity_poly.entity_id
_entity_poly.type
_entity_poly.pdbx_seq_one_letter_code
_entity_poly.pdbx_strand_id
1 'polypeptide(L)'
;LLQLTPAKGIISFSESNRNLLAGKLPTDHPQQQLLKEAKKHASAQKLVSSYTYPLLRHRRNKPSDQSSVILKQNGHHVAYPTWYAVPTFAKDAAGPDGGTLQGRITCKKPSVQTFPDQVKSCIISRFEEGTIMSMDLSQIELRVAALLSGDNCMTNAFVEDEDLHNQRASQIFGPDFEKMENTRQAAKMINFADLYRSGAPTMQAQLLGMTGLYFDLDFFRGVVAARPVHRPGLWAFQNSLIGRAEETGRVELPFTGQSRYFLGGDKFEVNEIVNFPVQTTAGNTLLQIQAYLHKNLPNINTPTPEIKMFLNIYDAIYFDVAPGHEEELRQLVWEAVHYVEMEGYWAMLEEHYGNTIPLRYTWS
;
A
#
# COMPACT_ATOMS: atom_id res chain seq x y z
N LEU A 1 -22.77 22.51 7.62
CA LEU A 1 -21.46 21.97 7.98
C LEU A 1 -21.39 20.43 7.91
N LEU A 2 -22.49 19.73 8.19
CA LEU A 2 -22.61 18.28 7.98
C LEU A 2 -23.21 18.03 6.59
N GLN A 3 -22.55 17.23 5.77
CA GLN A 3 -23.13 16.85 4.49
C GLN A 3 -24.35 15.94 4.72
N LEU A 4 -25.46 16.31 4.11
CA LEU A 4 -26.62 15.43 4.02
C LEU A 4 -26.30 14.28 3.07
N THR A 5 -26.69 13.06 3.40
CA THR A 5 -26.65 11.96 2.43
C THR A 5 -27.66 12.24 1.32
N PRO A 6 -27.26 12.31 0.04
CA PRO A 6 -28.13 12.80 -1.04
C PRO A 6 -29.44 12.04 -1.19
N ALA A 7 -29.48 10.76 -0.81
CA ALA A 7 -30.64 9.90 -1.01
C ALA A 7 -31.71 9.93 0.10
N LYS A 8 -31.42 10.48 1.28
CA LYS A 8 -32.33 10.35 2.45
C LYS A 8 -32.50 11.62 3.29
N GLY A 9 -31.85 12.74 2.96
CA GLY A 9 -31.91 13.98 3.75
C GLY A 9 -31.40 13.82 5.19
N ILE A 10 -30.68 12.75 5.50
CA ILE A 10 -30.19 12.44 6.85
C ILE A 10 -28.79 13.01 7.02
N ILE A 11 -28.53 13.65 8.16
CA ILE A 11 -27.21 14.10 8.52
C ILE A 11 -26.28 12.89 8.66
N SER A 12 -25.25 12.83 7.81
CA SER A 12 -24.26 11.75 7.88
C SER A 12 -23.22 12.04 8.95
N PHE A 13 -23.04 11.12 9.88
CA PHE A 13 -21.96 11.11 10.87
C PHE A 13 -20.81 10.18 10.45
N SER A 14 -20.54 10.12 9.13
CA SER A 14 -19.46 9.35 8.55
C SER A 14 -18.09 9.77 9.07
N GLU A 15 -17.06 8.95 8.86
CA GLU A 15 -15.70 9.28 9.27
C GLU A 15 -15.19 10.58 8.65
N SER A 16 -15.45 10.82 7.36
CA SER A 16 -15.08 12.06 6.67
C SER A 16 -15.76 13.28 7.27
N ASN A 17 -17.03 13.19 7.62
CA ASN A 17 -17.76 14.31 8.27
C ASN A 17 -17.26 14.55 9.70
N ARG A 18 -16.95 13.52 10.48
CA ARG A 18 -16.35 13.67 11.80
C ARG A 18 -14.97 14.33 11.74
N ASN A 19 -14.13 13.92 10.79
CA ASN A 19 -12.80 14.50 10.58
C ASN A 19 -12.90 15.97 10.15
N LEU A 20 -13.84 16.29 9.24
CA LEU A 20 -14.07 17.67 8.81
C LEU A 20 -14.54 18.58 9.95
N LEU A 21 -15.42 18.09 10.82
CA LEU A 21 -15.85 18.81 12.01
C LEU A 21 -14.69 19.01 12.99
N ALA A 22 -13.92 17.95 13.25
CA ALA A 22 -12.76 18.05 14.13
C ALA A 22 -11.74 19.09 13.65
N GLY A 23 -11.46 19.14 12.34
CA GLY A 23 -10.53 20.11 11.77
C GLY A 23 -11.02 21.57 11.78
N LYS A 24 -12.35 21.77 11.86
CA LYS A 24 -12.95 23.13 11.90
C LYS A 24 -13.22 23.66 13.30
N LEU A 25 -13.17 22.81 14.31
CA LEU A 25 -13.37 23.21 15.70
C LEU A 25 -12.02 23.57 16.35
N PRO A 26 -11.98 24.59 17.23
CA PRO A 26 -10.80 24.82 18.06
C PRO A 26 -10.39 23.56 18.83
N THR A 27 -9.09 23.39 19.09
CA THR A 27 -8.55 22.19 19.77
C THR A 27 -9.09 21.98 21.18
N ASP A 28 -9.44 23.05 21.85
CA ASP A 28 -10.05 23.10 23.21
C ASP A 28 -11.57 22.99 23.21
N HIS A 29 -12.21 22.94 22.02
CA HIS A 29 -13.67 22.89 21.94
C HIS A 29 -14.21 21.58 22.55
N PRO A 30 -15.26 21.64 23.41
CA PRO A 30 -15.79 20.45 24.11
C PRO A 30 -16.19 19.30 23.17
N GLN A 31 -16.66 19.60 21.97
CA GLN A 31 -17.04 18.59 20.96
C GLN A 31 -15.84 17.86 20.37
N GLN A 32 -14.61 18.37 20.49
CA GLN A 32 -13.40 17.66 20.06
C GLN A 32 -13.24 16.32 20.80
N GLN A 33 -13.48 16.33 22.12
CA GLN A 33 -13.43 15.10 22.92
C GLN A 33 -14.49 14.09 22.45
N LEU A 34 -15.70 14.54 22.19
CA LEU A 34 -16.78 13.66 21.67
C LEU A 34 -16.40 13.05 20.33
N LEU A 35 -15.80 13.81 19.41
CA LEU A 35 -15.37 13.33 18.10
C LEU A 35 -14.24 12.30 18.22
N LYS A 36 -13.29 12.51 19.14
CA LYS A 36 -12.22 11.55 19.45
C LYS A 36 -12.78 10.22 19.99
N GLU A 37 -13.70 10.28 20.94
CA GLU A 37 -14.33 9.09 21.50
C GLU A 37 -15.20 8.34 20.45
N ALA A 38 -15.92 9.07 19.62
CA ALA A 38 -16.68 8.47 18.50
C ALA A 38 -15.76 7.76 17.50
N LYS A 39 -14.57 8.31 17.23
CA LYS A 39 -13.54 7.66 16.38
C LYS A 39 -13.02 6.38 17.02
N LYS A 40 -12.66 6.42 18.30
CA LYS A 40 -12.20 5.24 19.06
C LYS A 40 -13.26 4.14 19.08
N HIS A 41 -14.51 4.50 19.37
CA HIS A 41 -15.64 3.55 19.37
C HIS A 41 -15.83 2.90 18.01
N ALA A 42 -15.83 3.68 16.93
CA ALA A 42 -15.98 3.15 15.57
C ALA A 42 -14.83 2.20 15.19
N SER A 43 -13.59 2.53 15.59
CA SER A 43 -12.42 1.68 15.36
C SER A 43 -12.52 0.39 16.15
N ALA A 44 -12.89 0.44 17.43
CA ALA A 44 -13.09 -0.74 18.27
C ALA A 44 -14.23 -1.63 17.73
N GLN A 45 -15.33 -1.04 17.32
CA GLN A 45 -16.45 -1.78 16.73
C GLN A 45 -16.04 -2.49 15.43
N LYS A 46 -15.26 -1.83 14.57
CA LYS A 46 -14.69 -2.43 13.35
C LYS A 46 -13.74 -3.57 13.68
N LEU A 47 -12.87 -3.41 14.68
CA LEU A 47 -11.95 -4.46 15.13
C LEU A 47 -12.72 -5.71 15.55
N VAL A 48 -13.75 -5.54 16.38
CA VAL A 48 -14.56 -6.65 16.89
C VAL A 48 -15.37 -7.30 15.77
N SER A 49 -16.12 -6.52 14.98
CA SER A 49 -17.05 -7.05 13.98
C SER A 49 -16.37 -7.64 12.75
N SER A 50 -15.30 -7.00 12.27
CA SER A 50 -14.64 -7.38 11.02
C SER A 50 -13.50 -8.39 11.19
N TYR A 51 -12.90 -8.44 12.39
CA TYR A 51 -11.75 -9.31 12.64
C TYR A 51 -11.97 -10.28 13.79
N THR A 52 -12.27 -9.79 15.01
CA THR A 52 -12.35 -10.67 16.19
C THR A 52 -13.45 -11.73 16.07
N TYR A 53 -14.66 -11.31 15.74
CA TYR A 53 -15.77 -12.29 15.57
C TYR A 53 -15.56 -13.29 14.43
N PRO A 54 -15.14 -12.90 13.23
CA PRO A 54 -14.85 -13.85 12.16
C PRO A 54 -13.72 -14.82 12.51
N LEU A 55 -12.68 -14.39 13.22
CA LEU A 55 -11.56 -15.22 13.61
C LEU A 55 -11.89 -16.16 14.78
N LEU A 56 -12.73 -15.74 15.75
CA LEU A 56 -13.11 -16.54 16.91
C LEU A 56 -14.38 -17.40 16.67
N ARG A 57 -15.16 -17.12 15.64
CA ARG A 57 -16.29 -17.95 15.30
C ARG A 57 -15.82 -19.32 14.84
N HIS A 58 -15.68 -20.23 15.79
CA HIS A 58 -15.64 -21.63 15.49
C HIS A 58 -16.91 -21.99 14.66
N ARG A 59 -16.73 -22.74 13.60
CA ARG A 59 -17.83 -23.37 12.88
C ARG A 59 -18.76 -24.11 13.87
N ARG A 60 -19.74 -23.43 14.41
CA ARG A 60 -20.90 -24.09 14.98
C ARG A 60 -21.86 -24.38 13.83
N ASN A 61 -21.72 -25.58 13.26
CA ASN A 61 -22.79 -26.31 12.58
C ASN A 61 -23.56 -25.65 11.40
N LYS A 62 -22.87 -25.01 10.43
CA LYS A 62 -23.51 -24.84 9.11
C LYS A 62 -22.49 -25.20 8.01
N PRO A 63 -22.76 -26.27 7.21
CA PRO A 63 -21.90 -26.67 6.09
C PRO A 63 -21.83 -25.64 4.94
N SER A 64 -22.75 -24.67 4.91
CA SER A 64 -22.86 -23.68 3.85
C SER A 64 -22.05 -22.40 4.05
N ASP A 65 -21.43 -22.20 5.23
CA ASP A 65 -20.62 -21.00 5.48
C ASP A 65 -19.15 -21.30 5.23
N GLN A 66 -18.78 -21.31 3.93
CA GLN A 66 -17.41 -21.48 3.46
C GLN A 66 -16.49 -20.28 3.76
N SER A 67 -16.87 -19.38 4.66
CA SER A 67 -16.33 -18.03 4.70
C SER A 67 -15.04 -17.85 5.49
N SER A 68 -14.57 -18.79 6.29
CA SER A 68 -13.20 -18.73 6.82
C SER A 68 -12.76 -20.11 7.28
N VAL A 69 -11.64 -20.57 6.73
CA VAL A 69 -11.08 -21.84 7.17
C VAL A 69 -10.12 -21.53 8.32
N ILE A 70 -10.66 -21.33 9.52
CA ILE A 70 -9.87 -21.34 10.74
C ILE A 70 -10.06 -22.71 11.35
N LEU A 71 -8.98 -23.48 11.37
CA LEU A 71 -8.95 -24.81 11.97
C LEU A 71 -8.23 -24.71 13.32
N LYS A 72 -8.70 -25.49 14.30
CA LYS A 72 -7.98 -25.67 15.54
C LYS A 72 -7.02 -26.85 15.37
N GLN A 73 -5.73 -26.55 15.38
CA GLN A 73 -4.67 -27.56 15.30
C GLN A 73 -3.74 -27.38 16.50
N ASN A 74 -3.49 -28.45 17.24
CA ASN A 74 -2.57 -28.47 18.40
C ASN A 74 -2.81 -27.33 19.40
N GLY A 75 -4.07 -26.98 19.64
CA GLY A 75 -4.42 -25.88 20.53
C GLY A 75 -4.44 -24.48 19.89
N HIS A 76 -3.90 -24.30 18.71
CA HIS A 76 -3.84 -23.02 18.00
C HIS A 76 -4.95 -22.88 16.96
N HIS A 77 -5.27 -21.62 16.63
CA HIS A 77 -6.16 -21.29 15.52
C HIS A 77 -5.31 -21.03 14.26
N VAL A 78 -5.51 -21.84 13.23
CA VAL A 78 -4.77 -21.72 11.97
C VAL A 78 -5.71 -21.22 10.88
N ALA A 79 -5.35 -20.10 10.23
CA ALA A 79 -6.10 -19.52 9.13
C ALA A 79 -5.48 -19.93 7.78
N TYR A 80 -6.32 -20.36 6.85
CA TYR A 80 -5.95 -20.70 5.48
C TYR A 80 -6.63 -19.75 4.51
N PRO A 81 -6.05 -18.56 4.24
CA PRO A 81 -6.64 -17.63 3.29
C PRO A 81 -6.59 -18.18 1.86
N THR A 82 -7.58 -17.82 1.07
CA THR A 82 -7.54 -18.05 -0.38
C THR A 82 -6.77 -16.92 -1.05
N TRP A 83 -5.71 -17.26 -1.78
CA TRP A 83 -4.85 -16.33 -2.48
C TRP A 83 -5.24 -16.20 -3.97
N TYR A 84 -5.13 -15.00 -4.50
CA TYR A 84 -5.42 -14.66 -5.88
C TYR A 84 -4.20 -13.93 -6.46
N ALA A 85 -3.52 -14.57 -7.40
CA ALA A 85 -2.38 -13.99 -8.11
C ALA A 85 -2.81 -13.21 -9.37
N VAL A 86 -3.98 -13.54 -9.90
CA VAL A 86 -4.55 -12.91 -11.09
C VAL A 86 -5.97 -12.43 -10.80
N PRO A 87 -6.46 -11.39 -11.50
CA PRO A 87 -7.82 -10.95 -11.36
C PRO A 87 -8.82 -12.05 -11.72
N THR A 88 -9.79 -12.28 -10.87
CA THR A 88 -10.95 -13.15 -11.14
C THR A 88 -12.20 -12.31 -11.17
N PHE A 89 -13.08 -12.57 -12.14
CA PHE A 89 -14.33 -11.82 -12.29
C PHE A 89 -15.52 -12.74 -12.03
N ALA A 90 -16.39 -12.35 -11.12
CA ALA A 90 -17.71 -12.97 -11.02
C ALA A 90 -18.58 -12.52 -12.20
N LYS A 91 -19.53 -13.39 -12.64
CA LYS A 91 -20.34 -13.16 -13.85
C LYS A 91 -21.08 -11.82 -13.90
N ASP A 92 -21.39 -11.24 -12.73
CA ASP A 92 -22.19 -10.02 -12.60
C ASP A 92 -21.45 -8.91 -11.80
N ALA A 93 -20.12 -9.02 -11.63
CA ALA A 93 -19.36 -8.05 -10.86
C ALA A 93 -18.81 -6.94 -11.75
N ALA A 94 -18.96 -5.69 -11.32
CA ALA A 94 -18.40 -4.52 -11.97
C ALA A 94 -16.85 -4.43 -11.84
N GLY A 95 -16.22 -5.39 -11.16
CA GLY A 95 -14.77 -5.45 -10.94
C GLY A 95 -14.31 -6.86 -10.56
N PRO A 96 -13.00 -7.05 -10.31
CA PRO A 96 -12.46 -8.36 -9.97
C PRO A 96 -12.99 -8.87 -8.62
N ASP A 97 -13.43 -10.12 -8.58
CA ASP A 97 -13.83 -10.81 -7.34
C ASP A 97 -12.61 -11.20 -6.48
N GLY A 98 -11.44 -11.34 -7.07
CA GLY A 98 -10.16 -11.57 -6.39
C GLY A 98 -9.01 -11.13 -7.28
N GLY A 99 -7.82 -10.91 -6.70
CA GLY A 99 -6.70 -10.30 -7.40
C GLY A 99 -6.89 -8.81 -7.64
N THR A 100 -5.92 -8.18 -8.27
CA THR A 100 -5.98 -6.77 -8.69
C THR A 100 -5.63 -6.64 -10.16
N LEU A 101 -6.13 -5.60 -10.83
CA LEU A 101 -5.78 -5.31 -12.22
C LEU A 101 -4.30 -4.92 -12.37
N GLN A 102 -3.65 -4.54 -11.29
CA GLN A 102 -2.22 -4.20 -11.22
C GLN A 102 -1.32 -5.42 -10.95
N GLY A 103 -1.89 -6.64 -10.87
CA GLY A 103 -1.11 -7.87 -10.64
C GLY A 103 -0.63 -8.09 -9.20
N ARG A 104 -1.09 -7.29 -8.23
CA ARG A 104 -0.80 -7.54 -6.81
C ARG A 104 -1.53 -8.78 -6.33
N ILE A 105 -0.83 -9.62 -5.57
CA ILE A 105 -1.44 -10.75 -4.89
C ILE A 105 -2.41 -10.25 -3.82
N THR A 106 -3.61 -10.80 -3.81
CA THR A 106 -4.60 -10.52 -2.78
C THR A 106 -5.07 -11.80 -2.12
N CYS A 107 -5.67 -11.68 -0.94
CA CYS A 107 -6.27 -12.81 -0.27
C CYS A 107 -7.66 -12.50 0.29
N LYS A 108 -8.46 -13.56 0.39
CA LYS A 108 -9.81 -13.52 0.99
C LYS A 108 -10.00 -14.74 1.90
N LYS A 109 -10.95 -14.64 2.79
CA LYS A 109 -11.44 -15.76 3.62
C LYS A 109 -10.36 -16.46 4.48
N PRO A 110 -9.71 -15.74 5.41
CA PRO A 110 -9.84 -14.32 5.74
C PRO A 110 -8.93 -13.44 4.90
N SER A 111 -9.23 -12.13 4.80
CA SER A 111 -8.35 -11.14 4.18
C SER A 111 -7.26 -10.71 5.15
N VAL A 112 -6.23 -11.56 5.30
CA VAL A 112 -5.13 -11.33 6.27
C VAL A 112 -4.31 -10.07 5.95
N GLN A 113 -4.28 -9.65 4.69
CA GLN A 113 -3.59 -8.43 4.26
C GLN A 113 -4.20 -7.14 4.84
N THR A 114 -5.46 -7.19 5.27
CA THR A 114 -6.16 -6.04 5.86
C THR A 114 -6.19 -6.07 7.38
N PHE A 115 -5.50 -7.02 8.01
CA PHE A 115 -5.45 -7.11 9.46
C PHE A 115 -4.78 -5.87 10.05
N PRO A 116 -5.39 -5.21 11.03
CA PRO A 116 -4.73 -4.14 11.78
C PRO A 116 -3.62 -4.73 12.66
N ASP A 117 -2.69 -3.88 13.09
CA ASP A 117 -1.51 -4.32 13.85
C ASP A 117 -1.85 -5.09 15.12
N GLN A 118 -2.96 -4.73 15.79
CA GLN A 118 -3.47 -5.48 16.96
C GLN A 118 -3.85 -6.93 16.64
N VAL A 119 -4.25 -7.22 15.40
CA VAL A 119 -4.56 -8.59 14.97
C VAL A 119 -3.30 -9.27 14.43
N LYS A 120 -2.44 -8.54 13.72
CA LYS A 120 -1.16 -9.08 13.25
C LYS A 120 -0.27 -9.51 14.43
N SER A 121 -0.25 -8.76 15.54
CA SER A 121 0.50 -9.12 16.75
C SER A 121 0.04 -10.41 17.43
N CYS A 122 -1.10 -10.96 17.02
CA CYS A 122 -1.57 -12.28 17.49
C CYS A 122 -1.07 -13.44 16.61
N ILE A 123 -0.36 -13.16 15.51
CA ILE A 123 0.26 -14.19 14.67
C ILE A 123 1.52 -14.68 15.41
N ILE A 124 1.57 -15.97 15.64
CA ILE A 124 2.70 -16.62 16.34
C ILE A 124 3.39 -17.61 15.42
N SER A 125 4.67 -17.85 15.68
CA SER A 125 5.42 -18.92 15.01
C SER A 125 4.81 -20.29 15.31
N ARG A 126 4.91 -21.21 14.36
CA ARG A 126 4.59 -22.63 14.55
C ARG A 126 5.70 -23.39 15.29
N PHE A 127 6.89 -22.81 15.35
CA PHE A 127 8.02 -23.40 16.07
C PHE A 127 7.99 -22.94 17.55
N GLU A 128 8.37 -23.81 18.42
CA GLU A 128 8.68 -23.45 19.80
C GLU A 128 9.90 -22.52 19.77
N GLU A 129 9.78 -21.36 20.45
CA GLU A 129 10.80 -20.29 20.42
C GLU A 129 11.12 -19.71 19.01
N GLY A 130 10.30 -20.01 17.99
CA GLY A 130 10.46 -19.46 16.66
C GLY A 130 10.02 -18.00 16.55
N THR A 131 10.46 -17.33 15.51
CA THR A 131 10.25 -15.89 15.27
C THR A 131 9.48 -15.63 14.00
N ILE A 132 8.54 -14.68 14.05
CA ILE A 132 7.96 -14.10 12.83
C ILE A 132 8.81 -12.90 12.42
N MET A 133 9.34 -12.95 11.21
CA MET A 133 10.11 -11.85 10.61
C MET A 133 9.40 -11.30 9.39
N SER A 134 9.50 -9.99 9.16
CA SER A 134 9.03 -9.43 7.90
C SER A 134 10.09 -8.55 7.24
N MET A 135 10.19 -8.67 5.91
CA MET A 135 10.96 -7.80 5.04
C MET A 135 10.00 -6.91 4.25
N ASP A 136 10.21 -5.59 4.31
CA ASP A 136 9.39 -4.58 3.64
C ASP A 136 10.25 -3.74 2.69
N LEU A 137 9.83 -3.62 1.42
CA LEU A 137 10.53 -2.80 0.43
C LEU A 137 10.30 -1.32 0.71
N SER A 138 11.36 -0.62 1.08
CA SER A 138 11.29 0.77 1.49
C SER A 138 10.87 1.71 0.36
N GLN A 139 9.70 2.32 0.47
CA GLN A 139 9.16 3.32 -0.46
C GLN A 139 9.13 2.83 -1.92
N ILE A 140 8.86 1.55 -2.17
CA ILE A 140 9.03 0.94 -3.50
C ILE A 140 8.25 1.69 -4.59
N GLU A 141 7.02 2.15 -4.34
CA GLU A 141 6.25 2.87 -5.34
C GLU A 141 6.88 4.22 -5.72
N LEU A 142 7.50 4.92 -4.76
CA LEU A 142 8.23 6.16 -5.04
C LEU A 142 9.56 5.89 -5.76
N ARG A 143 10.25 4.79 -5.45
CA ARG A 143 11.46 4.35 -6.18
C ARG A 143 11.13 3.96 -7.61
N VAL A 144 10.05 3.21 -7.81
CA VAL A 144 9.53 2.90 -9.15
C VAL A 144 9.19 4.18 -9.92
N ALA A 145 8.50 5.12 -9.30
CA ALA A 145 8.17 6.39 -9.95
C ALA A 145 9.41 7.19 -10.35
N ALA A 146 10.44 7.24 -9.49
CA ALA A 146 11.73 7.86 -9.80
C ALA A 146 12.39 7.17 -11.00
N LEU A 147 12.44 5.84 -11.00
CA LEU A 147 13.02 5.02 -12.06
C LEU A 147 12.32 5.26 -13.41
N LEU A 148 10.99 5.15 -13.43
CA LEU A 148 10.21 5.26 -14.68
C LEU A 148 10.17 6.69 -15.24
N SER A 149 10.19 7.69 -14.37
CA SER A 149 10.04 9.10 -14.77
C SER A 149 11.36 9.82 -15.00
N GLY A 150 12.47 9.35 -14.43
CA GLY A 150 13.74 10.06 -14.41
C GLY A 150 13.66 11.44 -13.74
N ASP A 151 12.70 11.62 -12.80
CA ASP A 151 12.60 12.90 -12.08
C ASP A 151 13.83 13.14 -11.22
N ASN A 152 14.63 14.14 -11.59
CA ASN A 152 15.92 14.42 -10.93
C ASN A 152 15.79 14.62 -9.42
N CYS A 153 14.73 15.26 -8.96
CA CYS A 153 14.52 15.50 -7.54
C CYS A 153 14.30 14.19 -6.77
N MET A 154 13.54 13.26 -7.36
CA MET A 154 13.32 11.95 -6.76
C MET A 154 14.52 11.04 -6.91
N THR A 155 15.14 11.03 -8.08
CA THR A 155 16.32 10.20 -8.38
C THR A 155 17.49 10.54 -7.46
N ASN A 156 17.84 11.83 -7.38
CA ASN A 156 18.94 12.28 -6.51
C ASN A 156 18.68 11.95 -5.04
N ALA A 157 17.45 12.18 -4.55
CA ALA A 157 17.11 11.86 -3.17
C ALA A 157 17.31 10.36 -2.86
N PHE A 158 16.96 9.46 -3.77
CA PHE A 158 17.17 8.03 -3.54
C PHE A 158 18.62 7.56 -3.72
N VAL A 159 19.39 8.18 -4.62
CA VAL A 159 20.81 7.88 -4.80
C VAL A 159 21.63 8.39 -3.61
N GLU A 160 21.30 9.56 -3.09
CA GLU A 160 21.98 10.21 -1.95
C GLU A 160 21.44 9.75 -0.58
N ASP A 161 20.50 8.78 -0.58
CA ASP A 161 19.83 8.25 0.62
C ASP A 161 19.12 9.32 1.47
N GLU A 162 18.60 10.36 0.80
CA GLU A 162 17.83 11.43 1.43
C GLU A 162 16.36 11.00 1.67
N ASP A 163 15.77 11.54 2.73
CA ASP A 163 14.34 11.33 3.00
C ASP A 163 13.47 12.23 2.11
N LEU A 164 12.90 11.64 1.07
CA LEU A 164 12.03 12.31 0.12
C LEU A 164 10.81 12.98 0.80
N HIS A 165 10.34 12.47 1.93
CA HIS A 165 9.24 13.07 2.68
C HIS A 165 9.69 14.31 3.45
N ASN A 166 10.90 14.30 4.02
CA ASN A 166 11.50 15.47 4.66
C ASN A 166 11.80 16.57 3.63
N GLN A 167 12.35 16.18 2.48
CA GLN A 167 12.55 17.12 1.37
C GLN A 167 11.24 17.81 0.97
N ARG A 168 10.16 17.03 0.82
CA ARG A 168 8.84 17.57 0.47
C ARG A 168 8.23 18.41 1.60
N ALA A 169 8.44 18.03 2.86
CA ALA A 169 8.00 18.81 4.01
C ALA A 169 8.67 20.19 4.05
N SER A 170 9.98 20.24 3.81
CA SER A 170 10.72 21.50 3.71
C SER A 170 10.21 22.40 2.58
N GLN A 171 9.89 21.83 1.42
CA GLN A 171 9.34 22.57 0.28
C GLN A 171 7.97 23.18 0.55
N ILE A 172 7.12 22.49 1.32
CA ILE A 172 5.72 22.89 1.55
C ILE A 172 5.59 23.78 2.80
N PHE A 173 6.26 23.41 3.88
CA PHE A 173 6.12 24.01 5.20
C PHE A 173 7.31 24.91 5.60
N GLY A 174 8.35 24.94 4.75
CA GLY A 174 9.59 25.67 5.03
C GLY A 174 10.62 24.85 5.79
N PRO A 175 11.86 25.40 5.98
CA PRO A 175 13.00 24.68 6.54
C PRO A 175 12.81 24.25 8.01
N ASP A 176 11.93 24.93 8.72
CA ASP A 176 11.63 24.67 10.14
C ASP A 176 10.48 23.66 10.34
N PHE A 177 10.13 22.89 9.31
CA PHE A 177 8.97 21.97 9.34
C PHE A 177 9.01 20.96 10.50
N GLU A 178 10.20 20.58 10.97
CA GLU A 178 10.36 19.62 12.08
C GLU A 178 9.83 20.15 13.42
N LYS A 179 9.73 21.48 13.58
CA LYS A 179 9.15 22.13 14.75
C LYS A 179 7.61 22.05 14.79
N MET A 180 7.00 21.64 13.68
CA MET A 180 5.55 21.53 13.54
C MET A 180 5.14 20.06 13.57
N GLU A 181 4.18 19.71 14.42
CA GLU A 181 3.67 18.34 14.52
C GLU A 181 3.06 17.86 13.18
N ASN A 182 3.29 16.58 12.87
CA ASN A 182 2.67 15.88 11.74
C ASN A 182 3.04 16.41 10.32
N THR A 183 3.95 17.35 10.16
CA THR A 183 4.33 17.89 8.84
C THR A 183 4.98 16.84 7.95
N ARG A 184 5.86 16.00 8.49
CA ARG A 184 6.45 14.88 7.75
C ARG A 184 5.39 13.88 7.28
N GLN A 185 4.39 13.59 8.12
CA GLN A 185 3.27 12.73 7.76
C GLN A 185 2.38 13.38 6.69
N ALA A 186 2.18 14.69 6.77
CA ALA A 186 1.49 15.46 5.75
C ALA A 186 2.24 15.43 4.42
N ALA A 187 3.55 15.62 4.43
CA ALA A 187 4.39 15.54 3.24
C ALA A 187 4.40 14.13 2.63
N LYS A 188 4.40 13.07 3.46
CA LYS A 188 4.25 11.70 3.02
C LYS A 188 2.94 11.51 2.23
N MET A 189 1.83 11.99 2.78
CA MET A 189 0.53 11.94 2.09
C MET A 189 0.56 12.72 0.77
N ILE A 190 1.17 13.92 0.75
CA ILE A 190 1.27 14.74 -0.45
C ILE A 190 2.14 14.07 -1.52
N ASN A 191 3.27 13.44 -1.17
CA ASN A 191 4.08 12.67 -2.13
C ASN A 191 3.28 11.56 -2.81
N PHE A 192 2.48 10.80 -2.04
CA PHE A 192 1.60 9.80 -2.63
C PHE A 192 0.45 10.42 -3.45
N ALA A 193 -0.08 11.56 -3.02
CA ALA A 193 -1.09 12.29 -3.77
C ALA A 193 -0.55 12.83 -5.11
N ASP A 194 0.71 13.24 -5.15
CA ASP A 194 1.40 13.65 -6.38
C ASP A 194 1.65 12.45 -7.29
N LEU A 195 2.10 11.33 -6.72
CA LEU A 195 2.32 10.07 -7.42
C LEU A 195 1.06 9.60 -8.17
N TYR A 196 -0.11 9.78 -7.54
CA TYR A 196 -1.39 9.29 -8.08
C TYR A 196 -2.29 10.39 -8.64
N ARG A 197 -1.77 11.59 -8.83
CA ARG A 197 -2.53 12.74 -9.36
C ARG A 197 -3.82 13.05 -8.61
N SER A 198 -3.83 12.85 -7.30
CA SER A 198 -5.00 13.19 -6.48
C SER A 198 -5.33 14.67 -6.58
N GLY A 199 -6.63 14.99 -6.68
CA GLY A 199 -7.11 16.37 -6.71
C GLY A 199 -7.08 17.04 -5.33
N ALA A 200 -7.12 18.36 -5.31
CA ALA A 200 -7.10 19.17 -4.09
C ALA A 200 -8.17 18.78 -3.04
N PRO A 201 -9.43 18.51 -3.40
CA PRO A 201 -10.43 18.07 -2.41
C PRO A 201 -10.09 16.72 -1.76
N THR A 202 -9.57 15.78 -2.53
CA THR A 202 -9.16 14.46 -2.03
C THR A 202 -7.99 14.60 -1.06
N MET A 203 -6.98 15.41 -1.42
CA MET A 203 -5.83 15.68 -0.56
C MET A 203 -6.24 16.32 0.77
N GLN A 204 -7.14 17.31 0.74
CA GLN A 204 -7.67 17.94 1.94
C GLN A 204 -8.35 16.92 2.88
N ALA A 205 -9.21 16.09 2.32
CA ALA A 205 -9.92 15.07 3.10
C ALA A 205 -8.98 14.02 3.69
N GLN A 206 -7.99 13.56 2.92
CA GLN A 206 -6.99 12.58 3.36
C GLN A 206 -6.09 13.16 4.45
N LEU A 207 -5.54 14.36 4.27
CA LEU A 207 -4.67 14.98 5.27
C LEU A 207 -5.39 15.14 6.59
N LEU A 208 -6.59 15.72 6.54
CA LEU A 208 -7.41 15.91 7.74
C LEU A 208 -7.72 14.59 8.44
N GLY A 209 -8.02 13.51 7.67
CA GLY A 209 -8.28 12.19 8.22
C GLY A 209 -7.07 11.55 8.90
N MET A 210 -5.88 11.74 8.33
CA MET A 210 -4.64 11.11 8.80
C MET A 210 -3.97 11.85 9.94
N THR A 211 -3.92 13.18 9.87
CA THR A 211 -3.09 14.00 10.76
C THR A 211 -3.91 14.90 11.70
N GLY A 212 -5.18 15.13 11.38
CA GLY A 212 -5.99 16.13 12.05
C GLY A 212 -5.65 17.58 11.65
N LEU A 213 -4.65 17.82 10.82
CA LEU A 213 -4.30 19.13 10.32
C LEU A 213 -5.31 19.61 9.28
N TYR A 214 -5.78 20.82 9.43
CA TYR A 214 -6.69 21.45 8.48
C TYR A 214 -5.99 22.58 7.73
N PHE A 215 -5.97 22.46 6.42
CA PHE A 215 -5.64 23.54 5.50
C PHE A 215 -6.83 23.81 4.60
N ASP A 216 -7.00 25.03 4.14
CA ASP A 216 -8.06 25.35 3.21
C ASP A 216 -7.85 24.70 1.83
N LEU A 217 -8.87 24.78 0.99
CA LEU A 217 -8.80 24.16 -0.33
C LEU A 217 -7.79 24.87 -1.26
N ASP A 218 -7.58 26.17 -1.06
CA ASP A 218 -6.67 26.96 -1.88
C ASP A 218 -5.21 26.59 -1.64
N PHE A 219 -4.85 26.24 -0.41
CA PHE A 219 -3.55 25.61 -0.12
C PHE A 219 -3.31 24.37 -1.00
N PHE A 220 -4.25 23.43 -1.05
CA PHE A 220 -4.11 22.23 -1.86
C PHE A 220 -4.17 22.52 -3.37
N ARG A 221 -4.91 23.51 -3.80
CA ARG A 221 -4.86 23.98 -5.20
C ARG A 221 -3.47 24.49 -5.56
N GLY A 222 -2.81 25.21 -4.65
CA GLY A 222 -1.43 25.65 -4.79
C GLY A 222 -0.47 24.46 -4.90
N VAL A 223 -0.61 23.45 -4.03
CA VAL A 223 0.21 22.22 -4.07
C VAL A 223 0.05 21.50 -5.40
N VAL A 224 -1.18 21.35 -5.90
CA VAL A 224 -1.46 20.72 -7.20
C VAL A 224 -0.86 21.53 -8.36
N ALA A 225 -0.99 22.84 -8.33
CA ALA A 225 -0.46 23.72 -9.37
C ALA A 225 1.09 23.71 -9.41
N ALA A 226 1.73 23.47 -8.29
CA ALA A 226 3.20 23.43 -8.18
C ALA A 226 3.84 22.09 -8.63
N ARG A 227 3.06 21.04 -8.93
CA ARG A 227 3.56 19.71 -9.37
C ARG A 227 4.56 19.79 -10.53
N PRO A 228 4.27 20.51 -11.64
CA PRO A 228 5.20 20.63 -12.77
C PRO A 228 6.55 21.26 -12.39
N VAL A 229 6.58 22.07 -11.35
CA VAL A 229 7.79 22.75 -10.85
C VAL A 229 8.58 21.85 -9.88
N HIS A 230 7.87 21.20 -8.95
CA HIS A 230 8.53 20.40 -7.91
C HIS A 230 8.91 18.98 -8.37
N ARG A 231 8.18 18.43 -9.34
CA ARG A 231 8.37 17.08 -9.89
C ARG A 231 8.20 17.10 -11.41
N PRO A 232 9.06 17.83 -12.16
CA PRO A 232 8.88 18.01 -13.60
C PRO A 232 8.97 16.71 -14.39
N GLY A 233 9.88 15.80 -14.02
CA GLY A 233 10.01 14.49 -14.65
C GLY A 233 8.79 13.60 -14.42
N LEU A 234 8.33 13.49 -13.16
CA LEU A 234 7.12 12.75 -12.83
C LEU A 234 5.88 13.31 -13.55
N TRP A 235 5.76 14.63 -13.62
CA TRP A 235 4.67 15.29 -14.33
C TRP A 235 4.67 14.97 -15.83
N ALA A 236 5.84 15.06 -16.47
CA ALA A 236 6.01 14.72 -17.88
C ALA A 236 5.70 13.24 -18.17
N PHE A 237 6.21 12.34 -17.35
CA PHE A 237 5.94 10.91 -17.42
C PHE A 237 4.45 10.61 -17.31
N GLN A 238 3.77 11.17 -16.33
CA GLN A 238 2.33 10.99 -16.15
C GLN A 238 1.52 11.52 -17.36
N ASN A 239 1.91 12.66 -17.93
CA ASN A 239 1.26 13.19 -19.13
C ASN A 239 1.48 12.29 -20.34
N SER A 240 2.66 11.69 -20.50
CA SER A 240 2.93 10.75 -21.58
C SER A 240 2.07 9.48 -21.47
N LEU A 241 1.84 8.98 -20.24
CA LEU A 241 0.95 7.85 -20.01
C LEU A 241 -0.51 8.17 -20.36
N ILE A 242 -0.98 9.36 -19.99
CA ILE A 242 -2.34 9.82 -20.32
C ILE A 242 -2.50 9.93 -21.83
N GLY A 243 -1.58 10.63 -22.50
CA GLY A 243 -1.61 10.75 -23.96
C GLY A 243 -1.60 9.39 -24.66
N ARG A 244 -0.76 8.45 -24.21
CA ARG A 244 -0.73 7.08 -24.75
C ARG A 244 -2.05 6.35 -24.53
N ALA A 245 -2.67 6.47 -23.36
CA ALA A 245 -3.96 5.86 -23.07
C ALA A 245 -5.08 6.48 -23.94
N GLU A 246 -5.04 7.79 -24.20
CA GLU A 246 -5.98 8.48 -25.10
C GLU A 246 -5.81 8.04 -26.57
N GLU A 247 -4.58 7.88 -27.03
CA GLU A 247 -4.28 7.48 -28.42
C GLU A 247 -4.55 6.00 -28.68
N THR A 248 -4.17 5.12 -27.78
CA THR A 248 -4.13 3.66 -28.00
C THR A 248 -5.18 2.88 -27.22
N GLY A 249 -5.86 3.52 -26.27
CA GLY A 249 -6.80 2.88 -25.35
C GLY A 249 -6.11 1.97 -24.32
N ARG A 250 -4.75 1.99 -24.20
CA ARG A 250 -4.03 1.12 -23.28
C ARG A 250 -2.72 1.72 -22.78
N VAL A 251 -2.27 1.21 -21.63
CA VAL A 251 -0.91 1.37 -21.12
C VAL A 251 -0.29 -0.01 -20.99
N GLU A 252 0.93 -0.16 -21.45
CA GLU A 252 1.70 -1.41 -21.45
C GLU A 252 3.02 -1.23 -20.73
N LEU A 253 3.42 -2.25 -19.97
CA LEU A 253 4.72 -2.28 -19.28
C LEU A 253 5.80 -2.92 -20.16
N PRO A 254 7.02 -2.40 -20.15
CA PRO A 254 8.14 -3.03 -20.84
C PRO A 254 8.45 -4.41 -20.21
N PHE A 255 8.98 -5.30 -21.03
CA PHE A 255 9.49 -6.64 -20.69
C PHE A 255 8.46 -7.66 -20.20
N THR A 256 7.39 -7.25 -19.54
CA THR A 256 6.40 -8.17 -18.96
C THR A 256 5.21 -8.44 -19.86
N GLY A 257 4.96 -7.58 -20.87
CA GLY A 257 3.78 -7.65 -21.73
C GLY A 257 2.46 -7.35 -21.00
N GLN A 258 2.52 -6.98 -19.72
CA GLN A 258 1.33 -6.61 -18.96
C GLN A 258 0.77 -5.31 -19.48
N SER A 259 -0.51 -5.34 -19.83
CA SER A 259 -1.22 -4.19 -20.40
C SER A 259 -2.52 -3.97 -19.64
N ARG A 260 -2.87 -2.70 -19.43
CA ARG A 260 -4.21 -2.32 -18.97
C ARG A 260 -4.92 -1.54 -20.06
N TYR A 261 -6.13 -1.98 -20.38
CA TYR A 261 -7.00 -1.34 -21.34
C TYR A 261 -7.93 -0.36 -20.63
N PHE A 262 -8.11 0.80 -21.23
CA PHE A 262 -8.99 1.88 -20.81
C PHE A 262 -10.06 2.03 -21.89
N LEU A 263 -10.99 1.08 -21.93
CA LEU A 263 -12.00 0.97 -22.96
C LEU A 263 -13.25 1.75 -22.55
N GLY A 264 -13.58 2.72 -23.33
CA GLY A 264 -14.92 3.25 -23.40
C GLY A 264 -15.21 4.52 -22.66
N GLY A 265 -15.59 5.53 -23.42
CA GLY A 265 -16.40 6.65 -23.02
C GLY A 265 -15.68 7.78 -22.28
N ASP A 266 -16.30 8.85 -22.19
CA ASP A 266 -15.93 10.23 -21.91
C ASP A 266 -15.11 10.55 -20.65
N LYS A 267 -14.62 9.58 -19.87
CA LYS A 267 -13.79 9.82 -18.66
C LYS A 267 -12.80 8.71 -18.42
N PHE A 268 -11.59 8.90 -18.90
CA PHE A 268 -10.46 8.14 -18.38
C PHE A 268 -10.24 8.54 -16.92
N GLU A 269 -10.20 7.54 -16.03
CA GLU A 269 -9.77 7.74 -14.64
C GLU A 269 -8.25 7.96 -14.64
N VAL A 270 -7.83 9.24 -14.74
CA VAL A 270 -6.41 9.63 -14.81
C VAL A 270 -5.58 8.95 -13.71
N ASN A 271 -6.16 8.83 -12.52
CA ASN A 271 -5.50 8.16 -11.40
C ASN A 271 -5.18 6.68 -11.72
N GLU A 272 -6.08 5.98 -12.40
CA GLU A 272 -5.88 4.58 -12.77
C GLU A 272 -4.80 4.41 -13.84
N ILE A 273 -4.73 5.35 -14.79
CA ILE A 273 -3.71 5.36 -15.84
C ILE A 273 -2.31 5.51 -15.24
N VAL A 274 -2.12 6.49 -14.36
CA VAL A 274 -0.81 6.77 -13.75
C VAL A 274 -0.43 5.75 -12.67
N ASN A 275 -1.41 5.15 -12.01
CA ASN A 275 -1.21 4.11 -11.00
C ASN A 275 -0.72 2.78 -11.57
N PHE A 276 -1.25 2.39 -12.73
CA PHE A 276 -1.01 1.06 -13.29
C PHE A 276 0.48 0.74 -13.44
N PRO A 277 1.32 1.53 -14.12
CA PRO A 277 2.73 1.18 -14.29
C PRO A 277 3.49 1.15 -12.98
N VAL A 278 3.22 2.08 -12.06
CA VAL A 278 3.93 2.17 -10.79
C VAL A 278 3.61 0.97 -9.90
N GLN A 279 2.33 0.70 -9.68
CA GLN A 279 1.90 -0.40 -8.80
C GLN A 279 2.24 -1.77 -9.37
N THR A 280 2.11 -1.93 -10.68
CA THR A 280 2.42 -3.22 -11.32
C THR A 280 3.92 -3.49 -11.31
N THR A 281 4.75 -2.48 -11.56
CA THR A 281 6.21 -2.64 -11.48
C THR A 281 6.66 -2.96 -10.06
N ALA A 282 6.13 -2.27 -9.05
CA ALA A 282 6.41 -2.59 -7.64
C ALA A 282 6.01 -4.03 -7.29
N GLY A 283 4.83 -4.45 -7.73
CA GLY A 283 4.36 -5.82 -7.54
C GLY A 283 5.24 -6.87 -8.23
N ASN A 284 5.66 -6.61 -9.48
CA ASN A 284 6.56 -7.52 -10.23
C ASN A 284 7.93 -7.64 -9.57
N THR A 285 8.47 -6.53 -9.07
CA THR A 285 9.73 -6.52 -8.31
C THR A 285 9.64 -7.43 -7.09
N LEU A 286 8.59 -7.28 -6.29
CA LEU A 286 8.37 -8.13 -5.11
C LEU A 286 8.16 -9.59 -5.48
N LEU A 287 7.38 -9.87 -6.55
CA LEU A 287 7.15 -11.24 -7.03
C LEU A 287 8.43 -11.92 -7.48
N GLN A 288 9.36 -11.18 -8.08
CA GLN A 288 10.65 -11.73 -8.50
C GLN A 288 11.54 -12.07 -7.29
N ILE A 289 11.53 -11.20 -6.25
CA ILE A 289 12.19 -11.51 -4.97
C ILE A 289 11.58 -12.77 -4.35
N GLN A 290 10.25 -12.88 -4.31
CA GLN A 290 9.57 -14.08 -3.80
C GLN A 290 9.92 -15.34 -4.60
N ALA A 291 9.99 -15.23 -5.93
CA ALA A 291 10.36 -16.37 -6.79
C ALA A 291 11.80 -16.82 -6.54
N TYR A 292 12.73 -15.89 -6.38
CA TYR A 292 14.11 -16.20 -6.00
C TYR A 292 14.18 -16.91 -4.65
N LEU A 293 13.51 -16.36 -3.65
CA LEU A 293 13.44 -16.94 -2.30
C LEU A 293 12.81 -18.34 -2.34
N HIS A 294 11.69 -18.50 -3.06
CA HIS A 294 11.05 -19.80 -3.19
C HIS A 294 11.97 -20.87 -3.79
N LYS A 295 12.82 -20.48 -4.73
CA LYS A 295 13.77 -21.40 -5.37
C LYS A 295 14.96 -21.76 -4.47
N ASN A 296 15.39 -20.85 -3.60
CA ASN A 296 16.64 -20.95 -2.85
C ASN A 296 16.45 -21.20 -1.34
N LEU A 297 15.24 -21.06 -0.80
CA LEU A 297 14.97 -21.41 0.59
C LEU A 297 15.21 -22.91 0.83
N PRO A 298 15.99 -23.26 1.86
CA PRO A 298 16.29 -24.66 2.15
C PRO A 298 15.01 -25.39 2.57
N ASN A 299 14.93 -26.66 2.17
CA ASN A 299 13.85 -27.56 2.59
C ASN A 299 12.41 -27.06 2.35
N ILE A 300 12.21 -26.05 1.46
CA ILE A 300 10.89 -25.42 1.24
C ILE A 300 9.80 -26.43 0.85
N ASN A 301 10.18 -27.53 0.21
CA ASN A 301 9.26 -28.59 -0.23
C ASN A 301 9.03 -29.68 0.83
N THR A 302 9.62 -29.57 2.01
CA THR A 302 9.37 -30.49 3.12
C THR A 302 8.13 -30.06 3.92
N PRO A 303 7.50 -30.97 4.66
CA PRO A 303 6.35 -30.63 5.50
C PRO A 303 6.66 -29.59 6.59
N THR A 304 7.91 -29.55 7.05
CA THR A 304 8.37 -28.72 8.16
C THR A 304 9.70 -28.01 7.83
N PRO A 305 9.72 -27.10 6.80
CA PRO A 305 10.94 -26.35 6.53
C PRO A 305 11.21 -25.40 7.69
N GLU A 306 12.48 -25.14 7.99
CA GLU A 306 12.96 -24.27 9.09
C GLU A 306 12.61 -22.79 8.83
N ILE A 307 12.53 -22.40 7.57
CA ILE A 307 12.09 -21.07 7.15
C ILE A 307 10.89 -21.24 6.22
N LYS A 308 9.80 -20.55 6.52
CA LYS A 308 8.59 -20.58 5.70
C LYS A 308 8.12 -19.18 5.36
N MET A 309 8.12 -18.84 4.07
CA MET A 309 7.43 -17.68 3.54
C MET A 309 5.92 -17.99 3.55
N PHE A 310 5.11 -17.27 4.35
CA PHE A 310 3.72 -17.64 4.56
C PHE A 310 2.70 -16.54 4.28
N LEU A 311 3.15 -15.27 4.22
CA LEU A 311 2.24 -14.15 4.07
C LEU A 311 2.90 -13.04 3.24
N ASN A 312 2.11 -12.42 2.36
CA ASN A 312 2.46 -11.22 1.62
C ASN A 312 1.47 -10.12 1.99
N ILE A 313 1.95 -8.97 2.43
CA ILE A 313 1.13 -7.79 2.73
C ILE A 313 1.71 -6.59 1.98
N TYR A 314 1.06 -6.20 0.89
CA TYR A 314 1.51 -5.11 0.02
C TYR A 314 2.95 -5.31 -0.46
N ASP A 315 3.88 -4.55 0.08
CA ASP A 315 5.31 -4.54 -0.28
C ASP A 315 6.16 -5.35 0.72
N ALA A 316 5.52 -6.06 1.67
CA ALA A 316 6.17 -6.87 2.69
C ALA A 316 5.95 -8.37 2.51
N ILE A 317 7.01 -9.14 2.78
CA ILE A 317 6.99 -10.60 2.85
C ILE A 317 7.21 -11.02 4.31
N TYR A 318 6.37 -11.93 4.79
CA TYR A 318 6.44 -12.45 6.15
C TYR A 318 6.95 -13.89 6.17
N PHE A 319 7.83 -14.17 7.10
CA PHE A 319 8.48 -15.45 7.28
C PHE A 319 8.23 -15.98 8.70
N ASP A 320 8.01 -17.27 8.79
CA ASP A 320 7.98 -18.04 10.03
C ASP A 320 9.30 -18.81 10.13
N VAL A 321 10.13 -18.51 11.12
CA VAL A 321 11.54 -18.89 11.19
C VAL A 321 11.78 -19.72 12.44
N ALA A 322 12.38 -20.89 12.28
CA ALA A 322 12.83 -21.72 13.39
C ALA A 322 14.01 -21.06 14.12
N PRO A 323 14.18 -21.29 15.44
CA PRO A 323 15.30 -20.74 16.18
C PRO A 323 16.64 -21.03 15.53
N GLY A 324 17.50 -20.00 15.40
CA GLY A 324 18.84 -20.12 14.85
C GLY A 324 18.96 -20.01 13.33
N HIS A 325 17.84 -19.80 12.61
CA HIS A 325 17.83 -19.63 11.14
C HIS A 325 17.58 -18.17 10.71
N GLU A 326 17.56 -17.24 11.62
CA GLU A 326 17.28 -15.82 11.35
C GLU A 326 18.34 -15.19 10.44
N GLU A 327 19.61 -15.50 10.66
CA GLU A 327 20.70 -14.95 9.87
C GLU A 327 20.77 -15.57 8.48
N GLU A 328 20.47 -16.86 8.37
CA GLU A 328 20.31 -17.54 7.08
C GLU A 328 19.21 -16.87 6.23
N LEU A 329 18.07 -16.55 6.83
CA LEU A 329 17.01 -15.81 6.15
C LEU A 329 17.49 -14.41 5.73
N ARG A 330 18.21 -13.68 6.59
CA ARG A 330 18.72 -12.35 6.25
C ARG A 330 19.65 -12.38 5.05
N GLN A 331 20.54 -13.36 5.00
CA GLN A 331 21.46 -13.55 3.89
C GLN A 331 20.70 -13.87 2.60
N LEU A 332 19.74 -14.81 2.63
CA LEU A 332 18.94 -15.17 1.46
C LEU A 332 18.08 -14.01 0.93
N VAL A 333 17.53 -13.19 1.81
CA VAL A 333 16.78 -12.00 1.39
C VAL A 333 17.71 -10.97 0.77
N TRP A 334 18.90 -10.77 1.33
CA TRP A 334 19.90 -9.90 0.72
C TRP A 334 20.27 -10.36 -0.69
N GLU A 335 20.54 -11.64 -0.87
CA GLU A 335 20.84 -12.24 -2.17
C GLU A 335 19.68 -12.07 -3.16
N ALA A 336 18.46 -12.28 -2.72
CA ALA A 336 17.26 -12.12 -3.55
C ALA A 336 17.07 -10.69 -4.03
N VAL A 337 17.22 -9.70 -3.14
CA VAL A 337 17.11 -8.29 -3.49
C VAL A 337 18.25 -7.88 -4.42
N HIS A 338 19.48 -8.29 -4.10
CA HIS A 338 20.65 -8.01 -4.92
C HIS A 338 20.54 -8.62 -6.33
N TYR A 339 20.07 -9.86 -6.43
CA TYR A 339 19.82 -10.49 -7.73
C TYR A 339 18.80 -9.69 -8.57
N VAL A 340 17.70 -9.24 -7.97
CA VAL A 340 16.67 -8.48 -8.67
C VAL A 340 17.19 -7.11 -9.10
N GLU A 341 18.00 -6.47 -8.26
CA GLU A 341 18.63 -5.18 -8.51
C GLU A 341 19.70 -5.24 -9.61
N MET A 342 20.52 -6.29 -9.66
CA MET A 342 21.70 -6.35 -10.53
C MET A 342 21.50 -7.16 -11.81
N GLU A 343 20.63 -8.16 -11.80
CA GLU A 343 20.47 -9.11 -12.90
C GLU A 343 19.00 -9.32 -13.30
N GLY A 344 18.07 -8.90 -12.44
CA GLY A 344 16.65 -9.16 -12.60
C GLY A 344 15.88 -8.07 -13.32
N TYR A 345 14.58 -8.03 -13.04
CA TYR A 345 13.64 -7.10 -13.66
C TYR A 345 13.98 -5.63 -13.37
N TRP A 346 14.52 -5.33 -12.20
CA TRP A 346 14.93 -3.97 -11.84
C TRP A 346 16.09 -3.49 -12.71
N ALA A 347 17.13 -4.29 -12.88
CA ALA A 347 18.27 -3.99 -13.76
C ALA A 347 17.83 -3.73 -15.21
N MET A 348 16.89 -4.54 -15.73
CA MET A 348 16.34 -4.33 -17.07
C MET A 348 15.61 -2.98 -17.20
N LEU A 349 14.91 -2.56 -16.16
CA LEU A 349 14.23 -1.26 -16.13
C LEU A 349 15.23 -0.10 -16.03
N GLU A 350 16.28 -0.24 -15.21
CA GLU A 350 17.36 0.76 -15.09
C GLU A 350 18.05 0.99 -16.43
N GLU A 351 18.41 -0.08 -17.14
CA GLU A 351 18.97 -0.01 -18.48
C GLU A 351 18.01 0.67 -19.48
N HIS A 352 16.74 0.28 -19.44
CA HIS A 352 15.72 0.79 -20.39
C HIS A 352 15.42 2.28 -20.19
N TYR A 353 15.31 2.73 -18.95
CA TYR A 353 14.98 4.12 -18.62
C TYR A 353 16.21 5.02 -18.42
N GLY A 354 17.40 4.45 -18.33
CA GLY A 354 18.65 5.18 -18.12
C GLY A 354 18.79 5.79 -16.73
N ASN A 355 18.08 5.26 -15.73
CA ASN A 355 18.09 5.76 -14.35
C ASN A 355 18.48 4.65 -13.39
N THR A 356 19.37 4.94 -12.45
CA THR A 356 19.76 3.97 -11.40
C THR A 356 19.15 4.38 -10.06
N ILE A 357 18.31 3.51 -9.51
CA ILE A 357 17.60 3.72 -8.25
C ILE A 357 17.83 2.52 -7.34
N PRO A 358 18.58 2.65 -6.23
CA PRO A 358 18.87 1.51 -5.37
C PRO A 358 17.60 0.96 -4.72
N LEU A 359 17.47 -0.38 -4.67
CA LEU A 359 16.46 -1.03 -3.85
C LEU A 359 16.87 -0.98 -2.38
N ARG A 360 15.91 -0.79 -1.50
CA ARG A 360 16.11 -0.82 -0.04
C ARG A 360 14.96 -1.57 0.62
N TYR A 361 15.26 -2.21 1.73
CA TYR A 361 14.26 -2.89 2.55
C TYR A 361 14.57 -2.75 4.03
N THR A 362 13.58 -2.96 4.86
CA THR A 362 13.68 -2.94 6.33
C THR A 362 13.15 -4.24 6.90
N TRP A 363 13.67 -4.61 8.08
CA TRP A 363 13.20 -5.75 8.85
C TRP A 363 12.28 -5.30 10.00
N SER A 364 11.27 -6.09 10.30
CA SER A 364 10.43 -5.97 11.50
C SER A 364 10.00 -7.33 12.03
#